data_20e50705b03c0f18a8a67cb8c25fb00d
#
_entry.id   20e50705b03c0f18a8a67cb8c25fb00d
#
_cell.length_a   1.000
_cell.length_b   1.000
_cell.length_c   1.000
_cell.angle_alpha   90.00
_cell.angle_beta   90.00
_cell.angle_gamma   90.00
#
_symmetry.space_group_name_H-M   'P 1'
#
loop_
_entity.id
_entity.type
_entity.pdbx_description
1 polymer ?
#
loop_
_entity_poly.entity_id
_entity_poly.type
_entity_poly.pdbx_seq_one_letter_code
_entity_poly.pdbx_strand_id
1 'polypeptide(L)'
;MGVSTQLPPGSPPAAPRVRWLPRRVQNDRWLRGLALASVIANVVIVVTGGAVRLTDSGLGCPTWPQCTDSSLTPTKQYAIHGLIEFTNRQFTIVLAVIAVATWLVAMALRRERALATLAALGIPAQAILGGLTVLTHLNPWLVALHFLVSVSIIGVTFVLWWRLRDAPPVEPVPIAAVWLTRLVVLVAAVTLVIGTVVTGSGPHAGDTDDSGKVHRTGLQVSSMAQLHADVVMILIGLTFGLLALCYALHSGAAARRAVVVLFVVELAQGVIGFTQYFLDVPPLLVALHMLGACLVWLAALQAILTLRNSVSRPAT
;
A
#
# COMPACT_ATOMS: atom_id res chain seq x y z
N MET A 1 -20.04 17.83 -56.03
CA MET A 1 -20.03 16.44 -55.52
C MET A 1 -19.30 16.40 -54.17
N GLY A 2 -20.06 16.40 -53.09
CA GLY A 2 -19.48 16.36 -51.73
C GLY A 2 -19.31 14.90 -51.32
N VAL A 3 -18.11 14.48 -51.05
CA VAL A 3 -17.82 13.15 -50.50
C VAL A 3 -18.12 13.20 -49.00
N SER A 4 -19.24 12.61 -48.60
CA SER A 4 -19.59 12.35 -47.21
C SER A 4 -18.71 11.18 -46.68
N THR A 5 -17.67 11.49 -45.91
CA THR A 5 -16.89 10.48 -45.17
C THR A 5 -17.71 9.98 -43.98
N GLN A 6 -18.50 8.92 -44.19
CA GLN A 6 -19.10 8.19 -43.08
C GLN A 6 -18.00 7.43 -42.33
N LEU A 7 -17.88 7.69 -41.03
CA LEU A 7 -17.04 6.92 -40.11
C LEU A 7 -17.58 5.48 -40.02
N PRO A 8 -16.69 4.47 -39.93
CA PRO A 8 -17.12 3.07 -39.83
C PRO A 8 -17.97 2.85 -38.57
N PRO A 9 -19.05 2.05 -38.65
CA PRO A 9 -19.92 1.77 -37.51
C PRO A 9 -19.16 0.98 -36.47
N GLY A 10 -19.05 1.54 -35.24
CA GLY A 10 -18.41 0.88 -34.09
C GLY A 10 -17.27 1.64 -33.44
N SER A 11 -16.91 2.83 -33.90
CA SER A 11 -15.93 3.65 -33.16
C SER A 11 -16.51 4.12 -31.83
N PRO A 12 -15.85 3.89 -30.69
CA PRO A 12 -16.34 4.41 -29.40
C PRO A 12 -16.42 5.94 -29.45
N PRO A 13 -17.43 6.56 -28.83
CA PRO A 13 -17.59 8.01 -28.85
C PRO A 13 -16.34 8.67 -28.28
N ALA A 14 -15.82 9.66 -28.98
CA ALA A 14 -14.67 10.43 -28.54
C ALA A 14 -14.95 11.01 -27.14
N ALA A 15 -14.04 10.80 -26.20
CA ALA A 15 -14.18 11.33 -24.85
C ALA A 15 -14.37 12.85 -24.87
N PRO A 16 -15.25 13.43 -24.04
CA PRO A 16 -15.53 14.87 -24.03
C PRO A 16 -14.26 15.64 -23.73
N ARG A 17 -13.94 16.61 -24.59
CA ARG A 17 -12.76 17.46 -24.45
C ARG A 17 -12.95 18.42 -23.28
N VAL A 18 -12.03 18.39 -22.32
CA VAL A 18 -12.05 19.31 -21.16
C VAL A 18 -11.28 20.58 -21.51
N ARG A 19 -12.00 21.73 -21.61
CA ARG A 19 -11.46 22.99 -22.15
C ARG A 19 -10.29 23.59 -21.35
N TRP A 20 -10.20 23.32 -20.04
CA TRP A 20 -9.17 23.89 -19.16
C TRP A 20 -7.91 23.01 -19.02
N LEU A 21 -7.92 21.76 -19.54
CA LEU A 21 -6.76 20.88 -19.52
C LEU A 21 -5.97 20.98 -20.84
N PRO A 22 -4.65 21.05 -20.78
CA PRO A 22 -3.80 20.95 -21.96
C PRO A 22 -4.10 19.66 -22.75
N ARG A 23 -4.12 19.72 -24.07
CA ARG A 23 -4.42 18.55 -24.95
C ARG A 23 -3.59 17.32 -24.61
N ARG A 24 -2.33 17.50 -24.14
CA ARG A 24 -1.43 16.41 -23.73
C ARG A 24 -1.93 15.65 -22.49
N VAL A 25 -2.62 16.33 -21.57
CA VAL A 25 -3.12 15.75 -20.32
C VAL A 25 -4.47 15.05 -20.52
N GLN A 26 -5.15 15.27 -21.63
CA GLN A 26 -6.44 14.62 -21.94
C GLN A 26 -6.29 13.12 -22.31
N ASN A 27 -5.09 12.58 -22.26
CA ASN A 27 -4.84 11.15 -22.51
C ASN A 27 -4.79 10.38 -21.19
N ASP A 28 -5.41 9.22 -21.15
CA ASP A 28 -5.40 8.26 -20.02
C ASP A 28 -3.96 7.89 -19.56
N ARG A 29 -2.96 8.08 -20.38
CA ARG A 29 -1.54 7.85 -20.03
C ARG A 29 -1.07 8.69 -18.84
N TRP A 30 -1.48 9.97 -18.78
CA TRP A 30 -1.11 10.85 -17.67
C TRP A 30 -1.79 10.42 -16.38
N LEU A 31 -3.09 10.10 -16.43
CA LEU A 31 -3.80 9.60 -15.26
C LEU A 31 -3.21 8.26 -14.78
N ARG A 32 -2.85 7.37 -15.70
CA ARG A 32 -2.18 6.10 -15.39
C ARG A 32 -0.81 6.33 -14.74
N GLY A 33 -0.01 7.26 -15.27
CA GLY A 33 1.30 7.62 -14.71
C GLY A 33 1.18 8.20 -13.30
N LEU A 34 0.23 9.13 -13.08
CA LEU A 34 -0.04 9.72 -11.77
C LEU A 34 -0.55 8.67 -10.76
N ALA A 35 -1.43 7.75 -11.19
CA ALA A 35 -1.90 6.66 -10.34
C ALA A 35 -0.75 5.71 -9.95
N LEU A 36 0.18 5.40 -10.87
CA LEU A 36 1.38 4.62 -10.54
C LEU A 36 2.30 5.38 -9.59
N ALA A 37 2.52 6.67 -9.83
CA ALA A 37 3.29 7.53 -8.93
C ALA A 37 2.67 7.58 -7.53
N SER A 38 1.32 7.59 -7.41
CA SER A 38 0.62 7.50 -6.14
C SER A 38 0.92 6.18 -5.42
N VAL A 39 0.90 5.03 -6.12
CA VAL A 39 1.25 3.72 -5.52
C VAL A 39 2.68 3.75 -4.98
N ILE A 40 3.65 4.16 -5.82
CA ILE A 40 5.06 4.17 -5.46
C ILE A 40 5.30 5.12 -4.28
N ALA A 41 4.75 6.34 -4.32
CA ALA A 41 4.93 7.32 -3.26
C ALA A 41 4.33 6.85 -1.91
N ASN A 42 3.16 6.16 -1.93
CA ASN A 42 2.57 5.58 -0.72
C ASN A 42 3.41 4.41 -0.17
N VAL A 43 4.02 3.58 -1.00
CA VAL A 43 4.96 2.54 -0.53
C VAL A 43 6.22 3.19 0.06
N VAL A 44 6.77 4.20 -0.60
CA VAL A 44 7.99 4.90 -0.13
C VAL A 44 7.75 5.56 1.23
N ILE A 45 6.60 6.24 1.44
CA ILE A 45 6.33 6.90 2.73
C ILE A 45 6.12 5.89 3.87
N VAL A 46 5.63 4.69 3.58
CA VAL A 46 5.56 3.61 4.58
C VAL A 46 6.96 3.19 5.01
N VAL A 47 7.88 3.02 4.06
CA VAL A 47 9.27 2.63 4.36
C VAL A 47 10.02 3.75 5.08
N THR A 48 9.87 5.02 4.65
CA THR A 48 10.51 6.16 5.31
C THR A 48 9.92 6.42 6.70
N GLY A 49 8.60 6.25 6.89
CA GLY A 49 7.96 6.27 8.22
C GLY A 49 8.44 5.14 9.11
N GLY A 50 8.72 3.96 8.54
CA GLY A 50 9.41 2.87 9.23
C GLY A 50 10.82 3.26 9.66
N ALA A 51 11.58 3.94 8.79
CA ALA A 51 12.92 4.44 9.13
C ALA A 51 12.88 5.43 10.31
N VAL A 52 11.91 6.36 10.35
CA VAL A 52 11.69 7.25 11.51
C VAL A 52 11.57 6.45 12.80
N ARG A 53 10.79 5.37 12.77
CA ARG A 53 10.61 4.49 13.93
C ARG A 53 11.87 3.71 14.29
N LEU A 54 12.60 3.18 13.29
CA LEU A 54 13.79 2.35 13.47
C LEU A 54 15.04 3.14 13.89
N THR A 55 15.00 4.46 13.79
CA THR A 55 16.07 5.38 14.22
C THR A 55 15.71 6.14 15.49
N ASP A 56 14.67 5.70 16.20
CA ASP A 56 14.14 6.36 17.40
C ASP A 56 13.93 7.87 17.20
N SER A 57 13.34 8.20 16.04
CA SER A 57 13.11 9.59 15.61
C SER A 57 11.63 9.97 15.62
N GLY A 58 10.77 9.14 16.22
CA GLY A 58 9.31 9.32 16.18
C GLY A 58 8.79 10.49 16.99
N LEU A 59 9.58 11.04 17.91
CA LEU A 59 9.34 12.25 18.68
C LEU A 59 10.42 13.33 18.44
N GLY A 60 11.15 13.24 17.33
CA GLY A 60 12.11 14.26 16.92
C GLY A 60 11.46 15.62 16.61
N CYS A 61 10.16 15.63 16.36
CA CYS A 61 9.26 16.79 16.34
C CYS A 61 8.12 16.52 17.33
N PRO A 62 8.23 16.91 18.60
CA PRO A 62 7.31 16.47 19.67
C PRO A 62 5.92 17.07 19.59
N THR A 63 5.69 18.05 18.70
CA THR A 63 4.38 18.68 18.51
C THR A 63 3.82 18.46 17.10
N TRP A 64 2.55 18.77 16.92
CA TRP A 64 1.88 18.72 15.61
C TRP A 64 0.79 19.81 15.55
N PRO A 65 0.65 20.54 14.41
CA PRO A 65 1.33 20.38 13.10
C PRO A 65 2.77 20.94 13.06
N GLN A 66 3.17 21.76 14.01
CA GLN A 66 4.52 22.32 14.11
C GLN A 66 5.51 21.26 14.59
N CYS A 67 6.82 21.50 14.38
CA CYS A 67 7.86 20.61 14.88
C CYS A 67 8.12 20.85 16.39
N THR A 68 8.06 22.10 16.82
CA THR A 68 8.14 22.52 18.23
C THR A 68 7.09 23.58 18.51
N ASP A 69 6.84 23.93 19.77
CA ASP A 69 5.85 24.96 20.17
C ASP A 69 6.12 26.33 19.50
N SER A 70 7.34 26.59 19.08
CA SER A 70 7.78 27.87 18.53
C SER A 70 8.28 27.81 17.10
N SER A 71 8.39 26.64 16.48
CA SER A 71 9.01 26.48 15.15
C SER A 71 8.33 25.40 14.30
N LEU A 72 8.15 25.71 13.01
CA LEU A 72 7.72 24.75 11.99
C LEU A 72 8.84 23.76 11.61
N THR A 73 10.10 24.12 11.86
CA THR A 73 11.28 23.31 11.50
C THR A 73 12.00 22.81 12.75
N PRO A 74 12.77 21.71 12.65
CA PRO A 74 13.54 21.18 13.76
C PRO A 74 14.53 22.24 14.29
N THR A 75 14.68 22.28 15.60
CA THR A 75 15.71 23.10 16.26
C THR A 75 16.97 22.26 16.50
N LYS A 76 18.09 22.92 16.81
CA LYS A 76 19.37 22.24 17.10
C LYS A 76 19.28 21.23 18.26
N GLN A 77 18.31 21.41 19.16
CA GLN A 77 18.06 20.50 20.28
C GLN A 77 17.69 19.08 19.85
N TYR A 78 16.95 18.95 18.76
CA TYR A 78 16.47 17.64 18.26
C TYR A 78 17.41 17.03 17.20
N ALA A 79 18.45 17.77 16.78
CA ALA A 79 19.54 17.30 15.90
C ALA A 79 19.08 16.43 14.72
N ILE A 80 19.68 15.24 14.58
CA ILE A 80 19.42 14.32 13.46
C ILE A 80 18.02 13.72 13.54
N HIS A 81 17.49 13.42 14.73
CA HIS A 81 16.16 12.82 14.90
C HIS A 81 15.04 13.75 14.42
N GLY A 82 15.13 15.04 14.76
CA GLY A 82 14.21 16.05 14.26
C GLY A 82 14.27 16.17 12.72
N LEU A 83 15.47 16.10 12.13
CA LEU A 83 15.63 16.15 10.69
C LEU A 83 15.00 14.94 9.99
N ILE A 84 15.20 13.75 10.53
CA ILE A 84 14.63 12.50 9.97
C ILE A 84 13.10 12.55 9.98
N GLU A 85 12.50 12.87 11.12
CA GLU A 85 11.04 12.97 11.22
C GLU A 85 10.49 14.11 10.35
N PHE A 86 11.09 15.31 10.41
CA PHE A 86 10.68 16.44 9.60
C PHE A 86 10.72 16.14 8.11
N THR A 87 11.78 15.48 7.62
CA THR A 87 11.89 15.06 6.21
C THR A 87 10.76 14.13 5.81
N ASN A 88 10.41 13.18 6.69
CA ASN A 88 9.28 12.27 6.44
C ASN A 88 7.94 13.04 6.40
N ARG A 89 7.75 14.05 7.27
CA ARG A 89 6.57 14.94 7.20
C ARG A 89 6.54 15.74 5.90
N GLN A 90 7.68 16.26 5.40
CA GLN A 90 7.75 16.97 4.12
C GLN A 90 7.38 16.06 2.94
N PHE A 91 7.71 14.77 3.00
CA PHE A 91 7.32 13.81 1.98
C PHE A 91 5.79 13.68 1.84
N THR A 92 5.02 13.95 2.89
CA THR A 92 3.56 14.03 2.83
C THR A 92 3.07 15.13 1.87
N ILE A 93 3.82 16.24 1.72
CA ILE A 93 3.49 17.30 0.76
C ILE A 93 3.62 16.76 -0.67
N VAL A 94 4.67 16.01 -0.95
CA VAL A 94 4.85 15.35 -2.26
C VAL A 94 3.69 14.42 -2.56
N LEU A 95 3.27 13.61 -1.58
CA LEU A 95 2.09 12.75 -1.72
C LEU A 95 0.81 13.57 -1.97
N ALA A 96 0.61 14.67 -1.24
CA ALA A 96 -0.55 15.52 -1.42
C ALA A 96 -0.61 16.12 -2.83
N VAL A 97 0.52 16.59 -3.37
CA VAL A 97 0.61 17.10 -4.74
C VAL A 97 0.25 16.01 -5.76
N ILE A 98 0.82 14.80 -5.62
CA ILE A 98 0.52 13.67 -6.51
C ILE A 98 -0.96 13.28 -6.39
N ALA A 99 -1.51 13.20 -5.18
CA ALA A 99 -2.90 12.81 -4.95
C ALA A 99 -3.88 13.85 -5.53
N VAL A 100 -3.64 15.14 -5.30
CA VAL A 100 -4.46 16.24 -5.86
C VAL A 100 -4.36 16.24 -7.39
N ALA A 101 -3.17 16.12 -7.97
CA ALA A 101 -3.00 16.03 -9.42
C ALA A 101 -3.75 14.82 -10.01
N THR A 102 -3.64 13.66 -9.37
CA THR A 102 -4.38 12.44 -9.77
C THR A 102 -5.88 12.68 -9.72
N TRP A 103 -6.37 13.27 -8.63
CA TRP A 103 -7.79 13.58 -8.44
C TRP A 103 -8.31 14.57 -9.49
N LEU A 104 -7.62 15.69 -9.71
CA LEU A 104 -8.02 16.70 -10.69
C LEU A 104 -8.10 16.11 -12.10
N VAL A 105 -7.11 15.32 -12.51
CA VAL A 105 -7.11 14.67 -13.83
C VAL A 105 -8.22 13.63 -13.93
N ALA A 106 -8.45 12.82 -12.88
CA ALA A 106 -9.54 11.85 -12.83
C ALA A 106 -10.93 12.52 -12.93
N MET A 107 -11.12 13.66 -12.23
CA MET A 107 -12.37 14.45 -12.30
C MET A 107 -12.56 14.99 -13.70
N ALA A 108 -11.53 15.58 -14.30
CA ALA A 108 -11.57 16.17 -15.62
C ALA A 108 -11.87 15.14 -16.73
N LEU A 109 -11.21 13.98 -16.66
CA LEU A 109 -11.43 12.89 -17.62
C LEU A 109 -12.69 12.06 -17.32
N ARG A 110 -13.33 12.30 -16.20
CA ARG A 110 -14.49 11.53 -15.69
C ARG A 110 -14.20 10.02 -15.56
N ARG A 111 -12.95 9.68 -15.22
CA ARG A 111 -12.46 8.30 -15.10
C ARG A 111 -12.11 7.97 -13.64
N GLU A 112 -12.62 6.85 -13.13
CA GLU A 112 -12.32 6.29 -11.78
C GLU A 112 -12.41 7.33 -10.63
N ARG A 113 -13.36 8.26 -10.70
CA ARG A 113 -13.50 9.41 -9.78
C ARG A 113 -13.59 9.01 -8.32
N ALA A 114 -14.34 7.94 -8.02
CA ALA A 114 -14.52 7.49 -6.64
C ALA A 114 -13.20 7.02 -6.01
N LEU A 115 -12.41 6.22 -6.74
CA LEU A 115 -11.11 5.76 -6.25
C LEU A 115 -10.11 6.91 -6.12
N ALA A 116 -10.09 7.84 -7.09
CA ALA A 116 -9.23 9.02 -7.02
C ALA A 116 -9.61 9.93 -5.84
N THR A 117 -10.90 10.10 -5.56
CA THR A 117 -11.36 10.88 -4.40
C THR A 117 -10.99 10.18 -3.09
N LEU A 118 -11.19 8.87 -2.99
CA LEU A 118 -10.83 8.11 -1.80
C LEU A 118 -9.32 8.17 -1.52
N ALA A 119 -8.49 8.04 -2.56
CA ALA A 119 -7.04 8.19 -2.45
C ALA A 119 -6.64 9.61 -1.99
N ALA A 120 -7.26 10.65 -2.56
CA ALA A 120 -6.98 12.03 -2.20
C ALA A 120 -7.38 12.35 -0.74
N LEU A 121 -8.55 11.87 -0.28
CA LEU A 121 -8.99 12.02 1.11
C LEU A 121 -8.17 11.19 2.10
N GLY A 122 -7.55 10.12 1.63
CA GLY A 122 -6.62 9.32 2.44
C GLY A 122 -5.43 10.12 2.96
N ILE A 123 -4.92 11.10 2.20
CA ILE A 123 -3.73 11.88 2.60
C ILE A 123 -3.99 12.75 3.83
N PRO A 124 -5.02 13.63 3.87
CA PRO A 124 -5.31 14.38 5.09
C PRO A 124 -5.69 13.47 6.27
N ALA A 125 -6.40 12.36 6.03
CA ALA A 125 -6.69 11.39 7.09
C ALA A 125 -5.40 10.82 7.71
N GLN A 126 -4.40 10.51 6.88
CA GLN A 126 -3.10 10.04 7.33
C GLN A 126 -2.28 11.12 8.05
N ALA A 127 -2.36 12.36 7.61
CA ALA A 127 -1.72 13.47 8.31
C ALA A 127 -2.29 13.63 9.74
N ILE A 128 -3.61 13.55 9.88
CA ILE A 128 -4.28 13.61 11.19
C ILE A 128 -3.88 12.41 12.06
N LEU A 129 -3.92 11.18 11.52
CA LEU A 129 -3.50 9.99 12.28
C LEU A 129 -2.02 10.07 12.67
N GLY A 130 -1.14 10.52 11.76
CA GLY A 130 0.27 10.74 12.07
C GLY A 130 0.48 11.78 13.16
N GLY A 131 -0.26 12.88 13.13
CA GLY A 131 -0.27 13.88 14.22
C GLY A 131 -0.73 13.28 15.56
N LEU A 132 -1.78 12.47 15.54
CA LEU A 132 -2.27 11.79 16.74
C LEU A 132 -1.23 10.81 17.31
N THR A 133 -0.44 10.10 16.45
CA THR A 133 0.64 9.25 16.97
C THR A 133 1.68 10.02 17.74
N VAL A 134 2.06 11.21 17.29
CA VAL A 134 3.00 12.09 17.99
C VAL A 134 2.39 12.59 19.30
N LEU A 135 1.18 13.16 19.25
CA LEU A 135 0.49 13.75 20.41
C LEU A 135 0.15 12.72 21.51
N THR A 136 0.15 11.42 21.17
CA THR A 136 -0.08 10.31 22.11
C THR A 136 1.20 9.55 22.46
N HIS A 137 2.37 10.17 22.28
CA HIS A 137 3.68 9.60 22.58
C HIS A 137 3.86 8.19 21.95
N LEU A 138 3.54 8.09 20.67
CA LEU A 138 3.65 6.86 19.87
C LEU A 138 2.83 5.67 20.41
N ASN A 139 1.59 5.93 20.87
CA ASN A 139 0.69 4.87 21.29
C ASN A 139 0.67 3.74 20.23
N PRO A 140 1.02 2.48 20.61
CA PRO A 140 1.23 1.39 19.64
C PRO A 140 -0.02 1.04 18.82
N TRP A 141 -1.21 1.24 19.37
CA TRP A 141 -2.47 0.98 18.67
C TRP A 141 -2.76 2.06 17.61
N LEU A 142 -2.44 3.32 17.88
CA LEU A 142 -2.57 4.39 16.89
C LEU A 142 -1.52 4.27 15.80
N VAL A 143 -0.29 3.88 16.13
CA VAL A 143 0.76 3.56 15.15
C VAL A 143 0.33 2.39 14.27
N ALA A 144 -0.24 1.33 14.84
CA ALA A 144 -0.80 0.20 14.09
C ALA A 144 -1.92 0.65 13.14
N LEU A 145 -2.87 1.45 13.63
CA LEU A 145 -3.96 2.00 12.82
C LEU A 145 -3.42 2.87 11.67
N HIS A 146 -2.44 3.74 11.95
CA HIS A 146 -1.80 4.58 10.95
C HIS A 146 -1.16 3.75 9.82
N PHE A 147 -0.45 2.67 10.15
CA PHE A 147 0.11 1.74 9.18
C PHE A 147 -0.99 1.01 8.38
N LEU A 148 -2.04 0.50 9.02
CA LEU A 148 -3.12 -0.24 8.35
C LEU A 148 -3.92 0.64 7.39
N VAL A 149 -4.14 1.91 7.75
CA VAL A 149 -4.76 2.89 6.84
C VAL A 149 -3.81 3.21 5.67
N SER A 150 -2.49 3.31 5.89
CA SER A 150 -1.50 3.45 4.81
C SER A 150 -1.58 2.30 3.82
N VAL A 151 -1.61 1.05 4.30
CA VAL A 151 -1.75 -0.15 3.46
C VAL A 151 -3.07 -0.16 2.69
N SER A 152 -4.15 0.33 3.31
CA SER A 152 -5.45 0.48 2.65
C SER A 152 -5.40 1.50 1.51
N ILE A 153 -4.71 2.63 1.70
CA ILE A 153 -4.51 3.65 0.65
C ILE A 153 -3.62 3.11 -0.48
N ILE A 154 -2.57 2.34 -0.17
CA ILE A 154 -1.78 1.61 -1.17
C ILE A 154 -2.70 0.72 -2.00
N GLY A 155 -3.61 -0.02 -1.37
CA GLY A 155 -4.59 -0.85 -2.07
C GLY A 155 -5.52 -0.04 -2.98
N VAL A 156 -6.06 1.08 -2.50
CA VAL A 156 -6.94 1.98 -3.29
C VAL A 156 -6.20 2.54 -4.51
N THR A 157 -4.99 3.05 -4.32
CA THR A 157 -4.18 3.62 -5.41
C THR A 157 -3.75 2.55 -6.41
N PHE A 158 -3.46 1.33 -5.93
CA PHE A 158 -3.16 0.19 -6.79
C PHE A 158 -4.36 -0.24 -7.64
N VAL A 159 -5.56 -0.34 -7.04
CA VAL A 159 -6.80 -0.65 -7.78
C VAL A 159 -7.11 0.45 -8.80
N LEU A 160 -6.90 1.72 -8.45
CA LEU A 160 -7.04 2.84 -9.38
C LEU A 160 -6.11 2.65 -10.59
N TRP A 161 -4.82 2.48 -10.35
CA TRP A 161 -3.84 2.24 -11.41
C TRP A 161 -4.16 1.00 -12.25
N TRP A 162 -4.58 -0.10 -11.59
CA TRP A 162 -4.94 -1.35 -12.26
C TRP A 162 -6.08 -1.17 -13.26
N ARG A 163 -7.14 -0.45 -12.86
CA ARG A 163 -8.31 -0.18 -13.72
C ARG A 163 -8.03 0.75 -14.90
N LEU A 164 -6.98 1.55 -14.80
CA LEU A 164 -6.52 2.44 -15.86
C LEU A 164 -5.57 1.76 -16.86
N ARG A 165 -5.17 0.52 -16.60
CA ARG A 165 -4.34 -0.26 -17.53
C ARG A 165 -5.16 -0.80 -18.67
N ASP A 166 -4.49 -1.09 -19.79
CA ASP A 166 -5.09 -1.88 -20.86
C ASP A 166 -5.41 -3.27 -20.31
N ALA A 167 -6.66 -3.71 -20.46
CA ALA A 167 -7.09 -4.99 -19.92
C ALA A 167 -6.32 -6.12 -20.65
N PRO A 168 -5.66 -7.02 -19.90
CA PRO A 168 -5.10 -8.22 -20.51
C PRO A 168 -6.24 -9.08 -21.11
N PRO A 169 -5.93 -9.94 -22.08
CA PRO A 169 -6.90 -10.92 -22.58
C PRO A 169 -7.56 -11.66 -21.41
N VAL A 170 -8.87 -11.77 -21.45
CA VAL A 170 -9.62 -12.48 -20.41
C VAL A 170 -9.52 -13.97 -20.71
N GLU A 171 -8.80 -14.71 -19.87
CA GLU A 171 -8.70 -16.17 -19.96
C GLU A 171 -9.59 -16.79 -18.88
N PRO A 172 -10.32 -17.88 -19.15
CA PRO A 172 -11.22 -18.47 -18.16
C PRO A 172 -10.48 -18.96 -16.92
N VAL A 173 -11.04 -18.66 -15.76
CA VAL A 173 -10.52 -19.10 -14.47
C VAL A 173 -11.65 -19.82 -13.71
N PRO A 174 -11.38 -21.01 -13.12
CA PRO A 174 -12.35 -21.73 -12.32
C PRO A 174 -12.82 -20.93 -11.12
N ILE A 175 -14.11 -20.98 -10.83
CA ILE A 175 -14.71 -20.23 -9.70
C ILE A 175 -14.06 -20.61 -8.35
N ALA A 176 -13.61 -21.85 -8.18
CA ALA A 176 -12.89 -22.30 -6.99
C ALA A 176 -11.58 -21.51 -6.77
N ALA A 177 -10.82 -21.22 -7.85
CA ALA A 177 -9.61 -20.42 -7.76
C ALA A 177 -9.91 -18.97 -7.35
N VAL A 178 -11.05 -18.42 -7.78
CA VAL A 178 -11.47 -17.06 -7.36
C VAL A 178 -11.80 -17.02 -5.87
N TRP A 179 -12.52 -18.02 -5.35
CA TRP A 179 -12.84 -18.09 -3.92
C TRP A 179 -11.59 -18.31 -3.07
N LEU A 180 -10.71 -19.20 -3.50
CA LEU A 180 -9.44 -19.42 -2.80
C LEU A 180 -8.56 -18.15 -2.81
N THR A 181 -8.52 -17.40 -3.92
CA THR A 181 -7.81 -16.12 -3.97
C THR A 181 -8.39 -15.09 -3.00
N ARG A 182 -9.72 -15.04 -2.82
CA ARG A 182 -10.34 -14.17 -1.80
C ARG A 182 -9.90 -14.55 -0.39
N LEU A 183 -9.82 -15.85 -0.11
CA LEU A 183 -9.32 -16.33 1.18
C LEU A 183 -7.84 -15.96 1.38
N VAL A 184 -7.01 -16.12 0.35
CA VAL A 184 -5.59 -15.68 0.38
C VAL A 184 -5.48 -14.20 0.69
N VAL A 185 -6.25 -13.32 0.03
CA VAL A 185 -6.25 -11.88 0.30
C VAL A 185 -6.71 -11.56 1.72
N LEU A 186 -7.74 -12.26 2.21
CA LEU A 186 -8.21 -12.09 3.60
C LEU A 186 -7.11 -12.47 4.61
N VAL A 187 -6.48 -13.64 4.41
CA VAL A 187 -5.40 -14.08 5.31
C VAL A 187 -4.19 -13.17 5.22
N ALA A 188 -3.84 -12.65 4.03
CA ALA A 188 -2.80 -11.62 3.88
C ALA A 188 -3.13 -10.35 4.68
N ALA A 189 -4.39 -9.89 4.66
CA ALA A 189 -4.82 -8.75 5.46
C ALA A 189 -4.72 -9.05 6.98
N VAL A 190 -5.13 -10.24 7.42
CA VAL A 190 -4.97 -10.68 8.82
C VAL A 190 -3.50 -10.73 9.22
N THR A 191 -2.63 -11.24 8.35
CA THR A 191 -1.18 -11.27 8.56
C THR A 191 -0.61 -9.86 8.79
N LEU A 192 -1.04 -8.87 8.01
CA LEU A 192 -0.65 -7.46 8.21
C LEU A 192 -1.11 -6.94 9.57
N VAL A 193 -2.36 -7.21 9.97
CA VAL A 193 -2.87 -6.79 11.28
C VAL A 193 -2.04 -7.38 12.42
N ILE A 194 -1.81 -8.70 12.42
CA ILE A 194 -1.02 -9.36 13.46
C ILE A 194 0.44 -8.84 13.44
N GLY A 195 1.02 -8.59 12.25
CA GLY A 195 2.35 -8.00 12.10
C GLY A 195 2.48 -6.63 12.77
N THR A 196 1.42 -5.79 12.73
CA THR A 196 1.42 -4.52 13.47
C THR A 196 1.43 -4.72 14.99
N VAL A 197 0.75 -5.77 15.49
CA VAL A 197 0.75 -6.10 16.93
C VAL A 197 2.14 -6.59 17.36
N VAL A 198 2.79 -7.44 16.57
CA VAL A 198 4.19 -7.84 16.81
C VAL A 198 5.10 -6.62 16.91
N THR A 199 4.99 -5.71 15.93
CA THR A 199 5.79 -4.47 15.88
C THR A 199 5.51 -3.60 17.11
N GLY A 200 4.24 -3.43 17.53
CA GLY A 200 3.86 -2.65 18.71
C GLY A 200 4.27 -3.27 20.03
N SER A 201 4.59 -4.57 20.05
CA SER A 201 5.08 -5.30 21.23
C SER A 201 6.62 -5.38 21.27
N GLY A 202 7.28 -5.17 20.12
CA GLY A 202 8.71 -5.36 19.91
C GLY A 202 9.62 -4.24 20.42
N PRO A 203 10.94 -4.36 20.18
CA PRO A 203 11.94 -3.43 20.71
C PRO A 203 11.88 -2.05 20.04
N HIS A 204 11.56 -1.96 18.76
CA HIS A 204 11.55 -0.72 18.01
C HIS A 204 10.22 0.03 18.23
N ALA A 205 10.10 0.75 19.35
CA ALA A 205 8.90 1.54 19.67
C ALA A 205 8.84 2.89 18.96
N GLY A 206 9.99 3.37 18.48
CA GLY A 206 10.12 4.62 17.72
C GLY A 206 10.69 5.78 18.50
N ASP A 207 10.56 5.81 19.82
CA ASP A 207 11.18 6.75 20.76
C ASP A 207 10.75 6.45 22.20
N THR A 208 11.29 7.23 23.15
CA THR A 208 10.85 7.31 24.55
C THR A 208 10.15 8.63 24.81
N ASP A 209 9.16 8.65 25.69
CA ASP A 209 8.55 9.90 26.15
C ASP A 209 9.50 10.69 27.10
N ASP A 210 9.09 11.90 27.47
CA ASP A 210 9.87 12.78 28.35
C ASP A 210 10.20 12.17 29.74
N SER A 211 9.47 11.13 30.15
CA SER A 211 9.72 10.35 31.37
C SER A 211 10.68 9.16 31.16
N GLY A 212 11.18 8.96 29.92
CA GLY A 212 12.01 7.82 29.52
C GLY A 212 11.21 6.52 29.32
N LYS A 213 9.87 6.60 29.26
CA LYS A 213 9.01 5.42 29.09
C LYS A 213 8.79 5.10 27.62
N VAL A 214 8.93 3.83 27.31
CA VAL A 214 8.59 3.26 25.98
C VAL A 214 7.16 2.73 26.00
N HIS A 215 6.33 3.21 25.07
CA HIS A 215 4.95 2.76 24.94
C HIS A 215 4.86 1.50 24.06
N ARG A 216 4.42 0.38 24.65
CA ARG A 216 4.22 -0.92 23.98
C ARG A 216 2.83 -1.47 24.28
N THR A 217 2.40 -2.48 23.50
CA THR A 217 1.07 -3.11 23.67
C THR A 217 0.90 -3.84 25.00
N GLY A 218 2.01 -4.17 25.68
CA GLY A 218 1.98 -5.02 26.88
C GLY A 218 1.85 -6.51 26.59
N LEU A 219 1.71 -6.92 25.32
CA LEU A 219 1.64 -8.32 24.92
C LEU A 219 3.03 -8.94 24.82
N GLN A 220 3.12 -10.24 25.06
CA GLN A 220 4.37 -10.97 24.97
C GLN A 220 4.85 -11.09 23.52
N VAL A 221 6.03 -10.55 23.22
CA VAL A 221 6.57 -10.46 21.86
C VAL A 221 6.70 -11.82 21.20
N SER A 222 7.24 -12.83 21.94
CA SER A 222 7.42 -14.18 21.40
C SER A 222 6.09 -14.84 21.01
N SER A 223 5.03 -14.68 21.82
CA SER A 223 3.72 -15.23 21.51
C SER A 223 3.10 -14.55 20.28
N MET A 224 3.26 -13.23 20.15
CA MET A 224 2.74 -12.50 18.99
C MET A 224 3.55 -12.80 17.72
N ALA A 225 4.86 -12.97 17.82
CA ALA A 225 5.72 -13.39 16.72
C ALA A 225 5.37 -14.81 16.25
N GLN A 226 5.11 -15.73 17.19
CA GLN A 226 4.67 -17.09 16.86
C GLN A 226 3.33 -17.06 16.14
N LEU A 227 2.32 -16.34 16.67
CA LEU A 227 1.02 -16.20 16.03
C LEU A 227 1.13 -15.61 14.61
N HIS A 228 2.00 -14.61 14.43
CA HIS A 228 2.26 -14.05 13.11
C HIS A 228 2.85 -15.09 12.16
N ALA A 229 3.86 -15.85 12.60
CA ALA A 229 4.48 -16.91 11.82
C ALA A 229 3.48 -18.01 11.45
N ASP A 230 2.60 -18.43 12.38
CA ASP A 230 1.59 -19.45 12.13
C ASP A 230 0.61 -19.00 11.02
N VAL A 231 0.15 -17.73 11.06
CA VAL A 231 -0.73 -17.19 10.01
C VAL A 231 0.01 -17.01 8.67
N VAL A 232 1.30 -16.66 8.69
CA VAL A 232 2.14 -16.64 7.48
C VAL A 232 2.24 -18.03 6.87
N MET A 233 2.44 -19.09 7.67
CA MET A 233 2.48 -20.47 7.16
C MET A 233 1.14 -20.89 6.53
N ILE A 234 0.01 -20.47 7.12
CA ILE A 234 -1.32 -20.67 6.52
C ILE A 234 -1.41 -19.93 5.17
N LEU A 235 -0.96 -18.68 5.11
CA LEU A 235 -0.95 -17.88 3.88
C LEU A 235 -0.16 -18.56 2.76
N ILE A 236 1.07 -18.98 3.06
CA ILE A 236 1.94 -19.70 2.10
C ILE A 236 1.27 -21.02 1.64
N GLY A 237 0.69 -21.78 2.56
CA GLY A 237 -0.01 -23.02 2.24
C GLY A 237 -1.23 -22.79 1.32
N LEU A 238 -2.04 -21.75 1.59
CA LEU A 238 -3.18 -21.38 0.74
C LEU A 238 -2.73 -20.91 -0.66
N THR A 239 -1.66 -20.10 -0.72
CA THR A 239 -1.11 -19.63 -2.00
C THR A 239 -0.50 -20.77 -2.80
N PHE A 240 0.18 -21.72 -2.15
CA PHE A 240 0.65 -22.96 -2.80
C PHE A 240 -0.52 -23.79 -3.35
N GLY A 241 -1.58 -23.98 -2.55
CA GLY A 241 -2.81 -24.66 -2.97
C GLY A 241 -3.49 -23.96 -4.16
N LEU A 242 -3.53 -22.61 -4.14
CA LEU A 242 -4.04 -21.80 -5.24
C LEU A 242 -3.19 -21.99 -6.52
N LEU A 243 -1.87 -22.02 -6.37
CA LEU A 243 -0.94 -22.25 -7.47
C LEU A 243 -1.16 -23.64 -8.10
N ALA A 244 -1.21 -24.68 -7.27
CA ALA A 244 -1.48 -26.04 -7.70
C ALA A 244 -2.84 -26.14 -8.43
N LEU A 245 -3.89 -25.51 -7.89
CA LEU A 245 -5.20 -25.45 -8.50
C LEU A 245 -5.17 -24.76 -9.88
N CYS A 246 -4.45 -23.62 -10.00
CA CYS A 246 -4.30 -22.92 -11.27
C CYS A 246 -3.59 -23.76 -12.34
N TYR A 247 -2.63 -24.60 -11.96
CA TYR A 247 -1.96 -25.51 -12.87
C TYR A 247 -2.84 -26.71 -13.24
N ALA A 248 -3.46 -27.35 -12.26
CA ALA A 248 -4.31 -28.53 -12.45
C ALA A 248 -5.52 -28.23 -13.37
N LEU A 249 -6.10 -27.05 -13.21
CA LEU A 249 -7.28 -26.62 -13.99
C LEU A 249 -6.93 -25.78 -15.22
N HIS A 250 -5.66 -25.79 -15.65
CA HIS A 250 -5.17 -25.11 -16.85
C HIS A 250 -5.59 -23.63 -16.93
N SER A 251 -5.60 -22.93 -15.78
CA SER A 251 -5.89 -21.49 -15.74
C SER A 251 -4.93 -20.72 -16.65
N GLY A 252 -5.38 -19.59 -17.19
CA GLY A 252 -4.62 -18.77 -18.11
C GLY A 252 -3.25 -18.32 -17.58
N ALA A 253 -2.33 -18.02 -18.50
CA ALA A 253 -0.94 -17.67 -18.17
C ALA A 253 -0.83 -16.46 -17.26
N ALA A 254 -1.73 -15.46 -17.41
CA ALA A 254 -1.76 -14.27 -16.57
C ALA A 254 -2.11 -14.61 -15.12
N ALA A 255 -3.09 -15.50 -14.89
CA ALA A 255 -3.48 -15.95 -13.55
C ALA A 255 -2.34 -16.71 -12.87
N ARG A 256 -1.76 -17.71 -13.57
CA ARG A 256 -0.61 -18.46 -13.03
C ARG A 256 0.56 -17.56 -12.68
N ARG A 257 0.92 -16.61 -13.56
CA ARG A 257 2.00 -15.65 -13.30
C ARG A 257 1.73 -14.81 -12.06
N ALA A 258 0.50 -14.30 -11.89
CA ALA A 258 0.14 -13.49 -10.74
C ALA A 258 0.28 -14.27 -9.42
N VAL A 259 -0.16 -15.54 -9.39
CA VAL A 259 -0.03 -16.41 -8.21
C VAL A 259 1.44 -16.81 -7.94
N VAL A 260 2.22 -17.09 -9.00
CA VAL A 260 3.68 -17.35 -8.85
C VAL A 260 4.39 -16.14 -8.26
N VAL A 261 4.10 -14.92 -8.74
CA VAL A 261 4.70 -13.68 -8.18
C VAL A 261 4.35 -13.55 -6.71
N LEU A 262 3.08 -13.74 -6.33
CA LEU A 262 2.67 -13.69 -4.93
C LEU A 262 3.46 -14.71 -4.09
N PHE A 263 3.49 -15.97 -4.52
CA PHE A 263 4.17 -17.05 -3.81
C PHE A 263 5.67 -16.80 -3.61
N VAL A 264 6.35 -16.30 -4.66
CA VAL A 264 7.79 -15.96 -4.58
C VAL A 264 8.02 -14.81 -3.61
N VAL A 265 7.18 -13.77 -3.62
CA VAL A 265 7.29 -12.62 -2.72
C VAL A 265 7.01 -13.05 -1.27
N GLU A 266 6.03 -13.92 -1.03
CA GLU A 266 5.74 -14.50 0.31
C GLU A 266 6.95 -15.30 0.84
N LEU A 267 7.56 -16.16 0.02
CA LEU A 267 8.73 -16.91 0.42
C LEU A 267 9.92 -16.00 0.75
N ALA A 268 10.20 -15.01 -0.10
CA ALA A 268 11.25 -14.02 0.16
C ALA A 268 11.01 -13.27 1.47
N GLN A 269 9.74 -12.88 1.71
CA GLN A 269 9.33 -12.21 2.94
C GLN A 269 9.47 -13.11 4.16
N GLY A 270 9.16 -14.40 4.03
CA GLY A 270 9.39 -15.41 5.06
C GLY A 270 10.88 -15.53 5.42
N VAL A 271 11.76 -15.60 4.42
CA VAL A 271 13.22 -15.63 4.64
C VAL A 271 13.68 -14.39 5.41
N ILE A 272 13.25 -13.18 5.00
CA ILE A 272 13.59 -11.95 5.72
C ILE A 272 13.03 -11.99 7.15
N GLY A 273 11.78 -12.45 7.35
CA GLY A 273 11.13 -12.53 8.65
C GLY A 273 11.85 -13.49 9.62
N PHE A 274 12.22 -14.68 9.17
CA PHE A 274 13.00 -15.61 9.99
C PHE A 274 14.39 -15.07 10.28
N THR A 275 15.08 -14.53 9.27
CA THR A 275 16.42 -13.96 9.45
C THR A 275 16.43 -12.83 10.47
N GLN A 276 15.48 -11.89 10.39
CA GLN A 276 15.40 -10.79 11.37
C GLN A 276 15.10 -11.30 12.78
N TYR A 277 14.27 -12.33 12.93
CA TYR A 277 13.92 -12.91 14.23
C TYR A 277 15.15 -13.51 14.91
N PHE A 278 15.97 -14.30 14.19
CA PHE A 278 17.17 -14.94 14.73
C PHE A 278 18.36 -13.99 14.92
N LEU A 279 18.33 -12.81 14.31
CA LEU A 279 19.36 -11.78 14.44
C LEU A 279 18.95 -10.63 15.39
N ASP A 280 17.99 -10.86 16.30
CA ASP A 280 17.51 -9.86 17.26
C ASP A 280 16.97 -8.57 16.59
N VAL A 281 16.26 -8.75 15.47
CA VAL A 281 15.49 -7.71 14.76
C VAL A 281 16.32 -6.49 14.28
N PRO A 282 17.39 -6.68 13.50
CA PRO A 282 18.19 -5.54 13.02
C PRO A 282 17.34 -4.54 12.21
N PRO A 283 17.52 -3.22 12.41
CA PRO A 283 16.70 -2.19 11.78
C PRO A 283 16.56 -2.30 10.26
N LEU A 284 17.68 -2.64 9.57
CA LEU A 284 17.66 -2.80 8.11
C LEU A 284 16.76 -3.94 7.66
N LEU A 285 16.80 -5.09 8.35
CA LEU A 285 15.92 -6.23 8.00
C LEU A 285 14.46 -5.91 8.30
N VAL A 286 14.16 -5.16 9.36
CA VAL A 286 12.81 -4.70 9.66
C VAL A 286 12.32 -3.75 8.57
N ALA A 287 13.14 -2.82 8.08
CA ALA A 287 12.78 -1.93 6.98
C ALA A 287 12.50 -2.72 5.67
N LEU A 288 13.33 -3.71 5.36
CA LEU A 288 13.13 -4.61 4.22
C LEU A 288 11.85 -5.45 4.39
N HIS A 289 11.56 -5.91 5.62
CA HIS A 289 10.32 -6.63 5.92
C HIS A 289 9.08 -5.76 5.75
N MET A 290 9.13 -4.49 6.14
CA MET A 290 8.04 -3.54 5.90
C MET A 290 7.80 -3.27 4.40
N LEU A 291 8.87 -3.13 3.62
CA LEU A 291 8.78 -3.04 2.16
C LEU A 291 8.15 -4.30 1.58
N GLY A 292 8.64 -5.47 2.00
CA GLY A 292 8.13 -6.77 1.57
C GLY A 292 6.65 -6.95 1.93
N ALA A 293 6.19 -6.47 3.08
CA ALA A 293 4.77 -6.49 3.46
C ALA A 293 3.90 -5.69 2.47
N CYS A 294 4.37 -4.51 2.02
CA CYS A 294 3.70 -3.76 0.96
C CYS A 294 3.69 -4.54 -0.37
N LEU A 295 4.78 -5.22 -0.72
CA LEU A 295 4.86 -6.01 -1.96
C LEU A 295 3.96 -7.25 -1.92
N VAL A 296 3.88 -7.97 -0.79
CA VAL A 296 2.93 -9.09 -0.61
C VAL A 296 1.50 -8.59 -0.79
N TRP A 297 1.15 -7.45 -0.18
CA TRP A 297 -0.17 -6.86 -0.32
C TRP A 297 -0.50 -6.50 -1.77
N LEU A 298 0.42 -5.85 -2.48
CA LEU A 298 0.25 -5.52 -3.90
C LEU A 298 0.12 -6.77 -4.77
N ALA A 299 0.92 -7.81 -4.51
CA ALA A 299 0.86 -9.08 -5.24
C ALA A 299 -0.45 -9.84 -4.98
N ALA A 300 -0.95 -9.84 -3.74
CA ALA A 300 -2.25 -10.42 -3.39
C ALA A 300 -3.40 -9.69 -4.09
N LEU A 301 -3.38 -8.35 -4.12
CA LEU A 301 -4.34 -7.55 -4.87
C LEU A 301 -4.23 -7.78 -6.39
N GLN A 302 -3.02 -7.92 -6.91
CA GLN A 302 -2.81 -8.28 -8.31
C GLN A 302 -3.44 -9.63 -8.65
N ALA A 303 -3.24 -10.64 -7.80
CA ALA A 303 -3.80 -11.97 -8.00
C ALA A 303 -5.34 -11.92 -8.06
N ILE A 304 -6.00 -11.30 -7.06
CA ILE A 304 -7.47 -11.22 -7.03
C ILE A 304 -8.04 -10.41 -8.20
N LEU A 305 -7.40 -9.31 -8.61
CA LEU A 305 -7.86 -8.50 -9.74
C LEU A 305 -7.69 -9.23 -11.07
N THR A 306 -6.62 -10.03 -11.21
CA THR A 306 -6.39 -10.86 -12.40
C THR A 306 -7.42 -11.99 -12.49
N LEU A 307 -7.62 -12.75 -11.41
CA LEU A 307 -8.51 -13.91 -11.41
C LEU A 307 -9.99 -13.50 -11.48
N ARG A 308 -10.39 -12.41 -10.84
CA ARG A 308 -11.77 -11.91 -10.86
C ARG A 308 -12.22 -11.47 -12.25
N ASN A 309 -11.36 -10.78 -12.98
CA ASN A 309 -11.71 -10.30 -14.33
C ASN A 309 -12.00 -11.43 -15.33
N SER A 310 -11.49 -12.62 -15.04
CA SER A 310 -11.64 -13.79 -15.89
C SER A 310 -13.01 -14.49 -15.75
N VAL A 311 -13.75 -14.25 -14.67
CA VAL A 311 -15.09 -14.86 -14.43
C VAL A 311 -16.23 -13.97 -14.96
N SER A 312 -16.02 -12.69 -15.14
CA SER A 312 -17.08 -11.70 -15.38
C SER A 312 -17.61 -11.62 -16.81
N ARG A 313 -17.20 -12.51 -17.73
CA ARG A 313 -17.77 -12.63 -19.07
C ARG A 313 -18.26 -14.05 -19.30
N PRO A 314 -19.59 -14.34 -19.22
CA PRO A 314 -20.13 -15.55 -19.84
C PRO A 314 -19.84 -15.47 -21.33
N ALA A 315 -19.38 -16.60 -21.90
CA ALA A 315 -19.30 -16.75 -23.35
C ALA A 315 -20.73 -16.61 -23.89
N THR A 316 -21.00 -15.51 -24.57
CA THR A 316 -22.19 -15.33 -25.42
C THR A 316 -21.88 -15.82 -26.80
#